data_54c616973bc02573b771a034bfe61436
#
_entry.id   54c616973bc02573b771a034bfe61436
#
_cell.length_a   1.000
_cell.length_b   1.000
_cell.length_c   1.000
_cell.angle_alpha   90.00
_cell.angle_beta   90.00
_cell.angle_gamma   90.00
#
_symmetry.space_group_name_H-M   'P 1'
#
loop_
_entity.id
_entity.type
_entity.pdbx_description
1 polymer ?
#
loop_
_entity_poly.entity_id
_entity_poly.type
_entity_poly.pdbx_seq_one_letter_code
_entity_poly.pdbx_strand_id
1 'polypeptide(L)'
;MKTVGSEFLTRSKPYVRKLIDLLSADYKYVSVLGTDTRGKVYRISKTGTEVYDAMLAERGFVVRLHNGVNYSEYSFNEIDEDKISDIVSDIKANIHKVAKDINTNEYVILEEEELTKQFFSESEVDPVSMSPEEIIRALTEIKELGCSLSELVVNFRAALSFTRVSKIFLSAKKDLEQSYTYSEASMFCVARRDERTKYYFDGFSGMKGYEVIKEMKEHCPRIVDQCITGLIAHEAFGHGVEMDMFVKGRAKGAEYMGKQVSSSITTMHDGAKAANHVSSYLFDDEGTLGSDTTIIQDGILKNGISDLLSALKLGTAPTGNGKRQSFERKAYARMTNTFFAPGTDSYEDMLASIRYGYQIEGLYSGMEDPKNWGIQCIALLGREIVDGKLTGNLISPVVMTGFVPELLQSISMVSEKVELSGGGFCGKGYKEFVKTANGGPYIKAKVRLG
;
A
#
# COMPACT_ATOMS: atom_id res chain seq x y z
N MET A 1 -11.56 -10.12 -17.93
CA MET A 1 -12.72 -10.75 -17.24
C MET A 1 -13.03 -9.96 -16.00
N LYS A 2 -14.31 -9.75 -15.67
CA LYS A 2 -14.73 -9.04 -14.47
C LYS A 2 -14.52 -9.92 -13.22
N THR A 3 -13.94 -9.37 -12.19
CA THR A 3 -13.76 -10.08 -10.91
C THR A 3 -15.12 -10.49 -10.32
N VAL A 4 -15.25 -11.73 -9.86
CA VAL A 4 -16.49 -12.25 -9.26
C VAL A 4 -16.51 -11.88 -7.78
N GLY A 5 -17.66 -11.44 -7.28
CA GLY A 5 -17.88 -11.14 -5.86
C GLY A 5 -17.79 -12.39 -4.97
N SER A 6 -17.68 -12.18 -3.66
CA SER A 6 -17.63 -13.27 -2.69
C SER A 6 -19.03 -13.85 -2.44
N GLU A 7 -19.21 -15.14 -2.69
CA GLU A 7 -20.44 -15.86 -2.33
C GLU A 7 -20.68 -15.86 -0.82
N PHE A 8 -19.61 -15.91 -0.02
CA PHE A 8 -19.71 -15.84 1.43
C PHE A 8 -20.33 -14.51 1.88
N LEU A 9 -19.83 -13.39 1.36
CA LEU A 9 -20.36 -12.06 1.72
C LEU A 9 -21.78 -11.88 1.18
N THR A 10 -22.08 -12.36 -0.01
CA THR A 10 -23.42 -12.32 -0.60
C THR A 10 -24.43 -13.05 0.28
N ARG A 11 -24.11 -14.27 0.74
CA ARG A 11 -24.97 -15.04 1.66
C ARG A 11 -25.12 -14.37 3.03
N SER A 12 -24.05 -13.76 3.54
CA SER A 12 -24.04 -13.14 4.86
C SER A 12 -24.78 -11.80 4.91
N LYS A 13 -24.90 -11.11 3.77
CA LYS A 13 -25.43 -9.73 3.66
C LYS A 13 -26.82 -9.56 4.31
N PRO A 14 -27.82 -10.46 4.15
CA PRO A 14 -29.13 -10.34 4.83
C PRO A 14 -29.02 -10.41 6.35
N TYR A 15 -28.15 -11.29 6.87
CA TYR A 15 -27.94 -11.44 8.31
C TYR A 15 -27.20 -10.23 8.90
N VAL A 16 -26.24 -9.67 8.16
CA VAL A 16 -25.57 -8.42 8.54
C VAL A 16 -26.57 -7.27 8.60
N ARG A 17 -27.51 -7.16 7.66
CA ARG A 17 -28.59 -6.15 7.72
C ARG A 17 -29.43 -6.33 8.98
N LYS A 18 -29.89 -7.54 9.27
CA LYS A 18 -30.66 -7.84 10.49
C LYS A 18 -29.87 -7.51 11.77
N LEU A 19 -28.57 -7.79 11.80
CA LEU A 19 -27.69 -7.41 12.91
C LEU A 19 -27.64 -5.89 13.11
N ILE A 20 -27.48 -5.12 12.04
CA ILE A 20 -27.50 -3.65 12.08
C ILE A 20 -28.83 -3.12 12.63
N ASP A 21 -29.96 -3.64 12.14
CA ASP A 21 -31.29 -3.22 12.59
C ASP A 21 -31.49 -3.47 14.09
N LEU A 22 -31.07 -4.64 14.59
CA LEU A 22 -31.16 -4.99 16.01
C LEU A 22 -30.28 -4.10 16.90
N LEU A 23 -29.07 -3.78 16.45
CA LEU A 23 -28.15 -2.93 17.21
C LEU A 23 -28.52 -1.45 17.14
N SER A 24 -29.14 -0.99 16.05
CA SER A 24 -29.58 0.40 15.86
C SER A 24 -30.71 0.81 16.84
N ALA A 25 -31.36 -0.15 17.49
CA ALA A 25 -32.31 0.15 18.57
C ALA A 25 -31.60 0.74 19.82
N ASP A 26 -30.35 0.39 20.06
CA ASP A 26 -29.59 0.79 21.26
C ASP A 26 -28.46 1.78 20.95
N TYR A 27 -27.96 1.80 19.71
CA TYR A 27 -26.80 2.60 19.32
C TYR A 27 -27.15 3.57 18.18
N LYS A 28 -26.72 4.81 18.28
CA LYS A 28 -27.05 5.87 17.31
C LYS A 28 -26.36 5.73 15.97
N TYR A 29 -25.24 5.00 15.92
CA TYR A 29 -24.53 4.66 14.71
C TYR A 29 -24.08 3.20 14.78
N VAL A 30 -24.35 2.47 13.71
CA VAL A 30 -23.91 1.07 13.53
C VAL A 30 -23.50 0.87 12.10
N SER A 31 -22.30 0.32 11.88
CA SER A 31 -21.83 -0.14 10.57
C SER A 31 -21.15 -1.49 10.68
N VAL A 32 -21.13 -2.23 9.59
CA VAL A 32 -20.45 -3.53 9.49
C VAL A 32 -19.60 -3.56 8.22
N LEU A 33 -18.30 -3.81 8.40
CA LEU A 33 -17.40 -4.21 7.33
C LEU A 33 -17.33 -5.73 7.27
N GLY A 34 -17.63 -6.33 6.14
CA GLY A 34 -17.37 -7.76 5.85
C GLY A 34 -16.20 -7.88 4.88
N THR A 35 -15.27 -8.77 5.16
CA THR A 35 -14.08 -9.04 4.34
C THR A 35 -13.98 -10.52 3.99
N ASP A 36 -13.68 -10.84 2.73
CA ASP A 36 -13.27 -12.17 2.24
C ASP A 36 -12.10 -11.96 1.27
N THR A 37 -10.89 -12.14 1.77
CA THR A 37 -9.65 -12.00 1.01
C THR A 37 -9.02 -13.35 0.80
N ARG A 38 -8.72 -13.69 -0.45
CA ARG A 38 -8.08 -14.95 -0.86
C ARG A 38 -6.92 -14.67 -1.78
N GLY A 39 -5.87 -15.47 -1.67
CA GLY A 39 -4.73 -15.34 -2.55
C GLY A 39 -3.75 -16.49 -2.39
N LYS A 40 -2.88 -16.64 -3.39
CA LYS A 40 -1.83 -17.65 -3.42
C LYS A 40 -0.51 -17.02 -3.83
N VAL A 41 0.56 -17.57 -3.31
CA VAL A 41 1.93 -17.28 -3.71
C VAL A 41 2.53 -18.54 -4.31
N TYR A 42 3.10 -18.39 -5.49
CA TYR A 42 3.88 -19.41 -6.19
C TYR A 42 5.31 -18.93 -6.29
N ARG A 43 6.26 -19.76 -5.90
CA ARG A 43 7.68 -19.41 -5.91
C ARG A 43 8.49 -20.60 -6.46
N ILE A 44 9.24 -20.36 -7.50
CA ILE A 44 10.08 -21.35 -8.16
C ILE A 44 11.53 -20.90 -8.10
N SER A 45 12.42 -21.78 -7.63
CA SER A 45 13.84 -21.53 -7.54
C SER A 45 14.62 -22.83 -7.85
N LYS A 46 15.96 -22.77 -7.83
CA LYS A 46 16.78 -23.99 -7.92
C LYS A 46 16.54 -24.97 -6.76
N THR A 47 16.15 -24.46 -5.59
CA THR A 47 15.94 -25.27 -4.39
C THR A 47 14.58 -25.94 -4.33
N GLY A 48 13.63 -25.55 -5.17
CA GLY A 48 12.31 -26.17 -5.25
C GLY A 48 11.18 -25.22 -5.60
N THR A 49 9.97 -25.77 -5.50
CA THR A 49 8.70 -25.10 -5.70
C THR A 49 7.97 -24.94 -4.38
N GLU A 50 7.51 -23.73 -4.08
CA GLU A 50 6.72 -23.40 -2.90
C GLU A 50 5.39 -22.82 -3.35
N VAL A 51 4.28 -23.29 -2.72
CA VAL A 51 2.94 -22.75 -2.91
C VAL A 51 2.30 -22.57 -1.53
N TYR A 52 1.84 -21.36 -1.23
CA TYR A 52 1.22 -21.04 0.06
C TYR A 52 0.21 -19.91 -0.06
N ASP A 53 -0.60 -19.68 0.98
CA ASP A 53 -1.59 -18.60 0.99
C ASP A 53 -0.93 -17.22 1.04
N ALA A 54 -1.55 -16.25 0.37
CA ALA A 54 -1.11 -14.86 0.44
C ALA A 54 -1.23 -14.31 1.87
N MET A 55 -0.35 -13.39 2.23
CA MET A 55 -0.18 -12.88 3.60
C MET A 55 -1.45 -12.29 4.22
N LEU A 56 -2.34 -11.69 3.40
CA LEU A 56 -3.57 -11.04 3.86
C LEU A 56 -4.83 -11.90 3.58
N ALA A 57 -4.67 -13.23 3.37
CA ALA A 57 -5.82 -14.11 3.18
C ALA A 57 -6.59 -14.23 4.50
N GLU A 58 -7.83 -13.73 4.51
CA GLU A 58 -8.67 -13.69 5.71
C GLU A 58 -10.15 -13.63 5.38
N ARG A 59 -11.00 -13.93 6.39
CA ARG A 59 -12.46 -13.81 6.29
C ARG A 59 -13.05 -13.43 7.64
N GLY A 60 -13.89 -12.39 7.67
CA GLY A 60 -14.59 -12.00 8.89
C GLY A 60 -15.32 -10.67 8.76
N PHE A 61 -15.87 -10.23 9.89
CA PHE A 61 -16.69 -9.04 10.00
C PHE A 61 -16.21 -8.17 11.16
N VAL A 62 -16.36 -6.86 11.00
CA VAL A 62 -16.17 -5.87 12.07
C VAL A 62 -17.43 -5.04 12.17
N VAL A 63 -18.09 -5.07 13.33
CA VAL A 63 -19.12 -4.11 13.70
C VAL A 63 -18.43 -2.91 14.33
N ARG A 64 -18.73 -1.71 13.84
CA ARG A 64 -18.39 -0.45 14.50
C ARG A 64 -19.66 0.25 14.94
N LEU A 65 -19.71 0.70 16.16
CA LEU A 65 -20.87 1.42 16.70
C LEU A 65 -20.45 2.59 17.57
N HIS A 66 -21.33 3.59 17.70
CA HIS A 66 -21.16 4.72 18.62
C HIS A 66 -21.94 4.44 19.91
N ASN A 67 -21.21 4.30 21.02
CA ASN A 67 -21.77 3.91 22.33
C ASN A 67 -22.35 5.08 23.18
N GLY A 68 -22.47 6.26 22.58
CA GLY A 68 -22.92 7.48 23.26
C GLY A 68 -21.79 8.47 23.54
N VAL A 69 -20.53 8.02 23.58
CA VAL A 69 -19.34 8.83 23.87
C VAL A 69 -18.28 8.68 22.78
N ASN A 70 -18.03 7.45 22.35
CA ASN A 70 -17.00 7.14 21.37
C ASN A 70 -17.40 5.95 20.49
N TYR A 71 -16.51 5.62 19.53
CA TYR A 71 -16.64 4.45 18.68
C TYR A 71 -16.00 3.23 19.31
N SER A 72 -16.72 2.12 19.29
CA SER A 72 -16.26 0.81 19.70
C SER A 72 -16.37 -0.17 18.55
N GLU A 73 -15.52 -1.19 18.52
CA GLU A 73 -15.52 -2.23 17.51
C GLU A 73 -15.63 -3.62 18.14
N TYR A 74 -16.33 -4.52 17.43
CA TYR A 74 -16.43 -5.93 17.76
C TYR A 74 -16.25 -6.75 16.49
N SER A 75 -15.42 -7.78 16.52
CA SER A 75 -15.11 -8.61 15.34
C SER A 75 -15.55 -10.05 15.54
N PHE A 76 -15.99 -10.67 14.46
CA PHE A 76 -16.37 -12.09 14.39
C PHE A 76 -16.13 -12.61 12.97
N ASN A 77 -16.07 -13.94 12.79
CA ASN A 77 -15.73 -14.53 11.50
C ASN A 77 -16.90 -15.21 10.77
N GLU A 78 -18.02 -15.46 11.46
CA GLU A 78 -19.20 -16.10 10.89
C GLU A 78 -20.49 -15.44 11.35
N ILE A 79 -21.50 -15.39 10.48
CA ILE A 79 -22.85 -14.95 10.78
C ILE A 79 -23.86 -15.76 9.98
N ASP A 80 -24.89 -16.24 10.69
CA ASP A 80 -26.09 -16.88 10.17
C ASP A 80 -27.27 -16.54 11.07
N GLU A 81 -28.45 -17.08 10.77
CA GLU A 81 -29.69 -16.79 11.51
C GLU A 81 -29.56 -17.15 13.01
N ASP A 82 -28.92 -18.26 13.31
CA ASP A 82 -28.83 -18.80 14.68
C ASP A 82 -27.82 -18.01 15.54
N LYS A 83 -26.78 -17.43 14.93
CA LYS A 83 -25.70 -16.70 15.61
C LYS A 83 -26.01 -15.23 15.90
N ILE A 84 -26.99 -14.63 15.22
CA ILE A 84 -27.27 -13.18 15.35
C ILE A 84 -27.57 -12.79 16.80
N SER A 85 -28.40 -13.56 17.52
CA SER A 85 -28.78 -13.26 18.90
C SER A 85 -27.59 -13.29 19.85
N ASP A 86 -26.67 -14.22 19.68
CA ASP A 86 -25.48 -14.36 20.51
C ASP A 86 -24.51 -13.22 20.23
N ILE A 87 -24.28 -12.87 18.95
CA ILE A 87 -23.45 -11.73 18.55
C ILE A 87 -23.99 -10.41 19.15
N VAL A 88 -25.31 -10.17 19.08
CA VAL A 88 -25.94 -8.98 19.68
C VAL A 88 -25.73 -8.95 21.20
N SER A 89 -25.93 -10.10 21.87
CA SER A 89 -25.74 -10.25 23.32
C SER A 89 -24.31 -9.95 23.73
N ASP A 90 -23.34 -10.52 23.02
CA ASP A 90 -21.91 -10.32 23.26
C ASP A 90 -21.49 -8.87 23.07
N ILE A 91 -21.95 -8.23 21.99
CA ILE A 91 -21.68 -6.81 21.74
C ILE A 91 -22.21 -5.95 22.89
N LYS A 92 -23.45 -6.13 23.31
CA LYS A 92 -24.07 -5.37 24.40
C LYS A 92 -23.37 -5.60 25.74
N ALA A 93 -22.95 -6.83 26.03
CA ALA A 93 -22.24 -7.17 27.26
C ALA A 93 -20.83 -6.54 27.31
N ASN A 94 -20.09 -6.59 26.23
CA ASN A 94 -18.70 -6.16 26.21
C ASN A 94 -18.53 -4.64 26.05
N ILE A 95 -19.35 -3.99 25.23
CA ILE A 95 -19.20 -2.55 24.92
C ILE A 95 -19.66 -1.69 26.10
N HIS A 96 -20.73 -2.07 26.81
CA HIS A 96 -21.15 -1.34 28.00
C HIS A 96 -20.12 -1.37 29.14
N LYS A 97 -19.32 -2.41 29.27
CA LYS A 97 -18.25 -2.51 30.27
C LYS A 97 -17.09 -1.57 29.99
N VAL A 98 -16.74 -1.38 28.72
CA VAL A 98 -15.63 -0.51 28.28
C VAL A 98 -15.99 0.98 28.45
N ALA A 99 -17.23 1.39 28.22
CA ALA A 99 -17.66 2.78 28.28
C ALA A 99 -17.67 3.37 29.72
N LYS A 100 -17.72 2.55 30.76
CA LYS A 100 -17.81 3.02 32.15
C LYS A 100 -16.47 3.31 32.81
N ASP A 101 -15.36 2.76 32.33
CA ASP A 101 -14.07 2.75 33.03
C ASP A 101 -12.96 3.57 32.35
N ILE A 102 -13.21 4.21 31.21
CA ILE A 102 -12.16 4.88 30.45
C ILE A 102 -12.49 6.37 30.34
N ASN A 103 -11.55 7.19 30.75
CA ASN A 103 -11.54 8.64 30.50
C ASN A 103 -11.23 8.84 29.00
N THR A 104 -12.25 8.67 28.17
CA THR A 104 -12.11 8.57 26.71
C THR A 104 -12.39 9.90 26.03
N ASN A 105 -11.66 10.17 24.96
CA ASN A 105 -11.97 11.27 24.07
C ASN A 105 -13.38 11.10 23.49
N GLU A 106 -14.21 12.12 23.64
CA GLU A 106 -15.51 12.16 22.98
C GLU A 106 -15.33 12.34 21.47
N TYR A 107 -16.13 11.60 20.72
CA TYR A 107 -16.25 11.73 19.26
C TYR A 107 -17.68 12.08 18.89
N VAL A 108 -17.83 12.95 17.91
CA VAL A 108 -19.13 13.26 17.31
C VAL A 108 -19.66 12.03 16.57
N ILE A 109 -20.99 11.88 16.55
CA ILE A 109 -21.63 10.82 15.77
C ILE A 109 -21.49 11.15 14.29
N LEU A 110 -21.03 10.17 13.51
CA LEU A 110 -20.90 10.31 12.07
C LEU A 110 -22.28 10.53 11.41
N GLU A 111 -22.42 11.61 10.70
CA GLU A 111 -23.55 11.84 9.81
C GLU A 111 -23.20 11.29 8.43
N GLU A 112 -23.97 10.30 7.98
CA GLU A 112 -23.78 9.67 6.68
C GLU A 112 -24.84 10.15 5.69
N GLU A 113 -24.44 10.26 4.42
CA GLU A 113 -25.35 10.38 3.28
C GLU A 113 -25.76 9.00 2.78
N GLU A 114 -26.93 8.88 2.18
CA GLU A 114 -27.37 7.66 1.51
C GLU A 114 -26.46 7.36 0.32
N LEU A 115 -25.88 6.16 0.30
CA LEU A 115 -24.92 5.78 -0.72
C LEU A 115 -24.96 4.29 -1.02
N THR A 116 -25.30 3.93 -2.25
CA THR A 116 -25.19 2.57 -2.78
C THR A 116 -24.23 2.56 -3.94
N LYS A 117 -23.12 1.82 -3.83
CA LYS A 117 -22.11 1.69 -4.90
C LYS A 117 -21.49 0.32 -4.93
N GLN A 118 -21.13 -0.11 -6.13
CA GLN A 118 -20.42 -1.37 -6.37
C GLN A 118 -19.21 -1.13 -7.27
N PHE A 119 -18.15 -1.89 -7.04
CA PHE A 119 -16.97 -1.93 -7.88
C PHE A 119 -16.43 -3.35 -8.03
N PHE A 120 -16.21 -3.76 -9.27
CA PHE A 120 -15.60 -5.03 -9.62
C PHE A 120 -14.49 -4.76 -10.64
N SER A 121 -13.24 -5.07 -10.27
CA SER A 121 -12.09 -4.89 -11.18
C SER A 121 -12.17 -5.82 -12.38
N GLU A 122 -11.42 -5.49 -13.41
CA GLU A 122 -11.27 -6.33 -14.60
C GLU A 122 -9.80 -6.75 -14.75
N SER A 123 -9.58 -7.96 -15.25
CA SER A 123 -8.29 -8.51 -15.64
C SER A 123 -8.39 -9.22 -16.99
N GLU A 124 -7.30 -9.32 -17.74
CA GLU A 124 -7.28 -10.10 -18.99
C GLU A 124 -7.49 -11.57 -18.70
N VAL A 125 -6.79 -12.09 -17.70
CA VAL A 125 -6.87 -13.49 -17.26
C VAL A 125 -7.05 -13.54 -15.76
N ASP A 126 -8.16 -14.10 -15.26
CA ASP A 126 -8.39 -14.30 -13.83
C ASP A 126 -7.42 -15.36 -13.29
N PRO A 127 -6.54 -15.01 -12.32
CA PRO A 127 -5.59 -15.98 -11.76
C PRO A 127 -6.23 -17.21 -11.13
N VAL A 128 -7.45 -17.08 -10.62
CA VAL A 128 -8.19 -18.20 -10.01
C VAL A 128 -8.64 -19.22 -11.04
N SER A 129 -8.74 -18.82 -12.31
CA SER A 129 -9.11 -19.73 -13.42
C SER A 129 -7.95 -20.57 -13.95
N MET A 130 -6.70 -20.26 -13.54
CA MET A 130 -5.50 -20.99 -13.96
C MET A 130 -5.20 -22.15 -13.02
N SER A 131 -4.80 -23.28 -13.57
CA SER A 131 -4.36 -24.40 -12.73
C SER A 131 -3.00 -24.10 -12.08
N PRO A 132 -2.75 -24.64 -10.86
CA PRO A 132 -1.42 -24.51 -10.23
C PRO A 132 -0.28 -25.01 -11.13
N GLU A 133 -0.51 -26.06 -11.90
CA GLU A 133 0.46 -26.67 -12.83
C GLU A 133 0.85 -25.71 -13.96
N GLU A 134 -0.10 -24.96 -14.50
CA GLU A 134 0.14 -23.97 -15.55
C GLU A 134 0.98 -22.81 -15.04
N ILE A 135 0.68 -22.33 -13.82
CA ILE A 135 1.44 -21.26 -13.15
C ILE A 135 2.86 -21.73 -12.87
N ILE A 136 3.03 -22.92 -12.27
CA ILE A 136 4.34 -23.50 -11.95
C ILE A 136 5.17 -23.67 -13.21
N ARG A 137 4.57 -24.18 -14.30
CA ARG A 137 5.27 -24.36 -15.59
C ARG A 137 5.77 -23.01 -16.13
N ALA A 138 4.93 -21.98 -16.17
CA ALA A 138 5.32 -20.66 -16.67
C ALA A 138 6.44 -20.02 -15.83
N LEU A 139 6.38 -20.13 -14.50
CA LEU A 139 7.44 -19.64 -13.61
C LEU A 139 8.72 -20.45 -13.73
N THR A 140 8.64 -21.76 -14.02
CA THR A 140 9.79 -22.60 -14.29
C THR A 140 10.53 -22.16 -15.56
N GLU A 141 9.79 -21.87 -16.65
CA GLU A 141 10.37 -21.31 -17.87
C GLU A 141 11.12 -19.99 -17.61
N ILE A 142 10.55 -19.10 -16.80
CA ILE A 142 11.18 -17.81 -16.44
C ILE A 142 12.45 -18.05 -15.61
N LYS A 143 12.40 -18.96 -14.64
CA LYS A 143 13.59 -19.35 -13.85
C LYS A 143 14.71 -19.92 -14.73
N GLU A 144 14.36 -20.78 -15.70
CA GLU A 144 15.34 -21.39 -16.63
C GLU A 144 15.94 -20.32 -17.54
N LEU A 145 15.10 -19.43 -18.08
CA LEU A 145 15.58 -18.29 -18.86
C LEU A 145 16.57 -17.46 -18.03
N GLY A 146 16.20 -17.05 -16.80
CA GLY A 146 17.09 -16.26 -15.93
C GLY A 146 18.41 -16.96 -15.60
N CYS A 147 18.39 -18.29 -15.39
CA CYS A 147 19.61 -19.09 -15.16
C CYS A 147 20.49 -19.17 -16.42
N SER A 148 19.93 -19.11 -17.62
CA SER A 148 20.68 -19.21 -18.87
C SER A 148 21.36 -17.90 -19.31
N LEU A 149 21.00 -16.77 -18.72
CA LEU A 149 21.55 -15.45 -19.11
C LEU A 149 23.04 -15.29 -18.84
N SER A 150 23.59 -16.01 -17.85
CA SER A 150 25.02 -16.02 -17.54
C SER A 150 25.42 -17.23 -16.71
N GLU A 151 26.60 -17.78 -16.98
CA GLU A 151 27.22 -18.86 -16.18
C GLU A 151 27.47 -18.43 -14.71
N LEU A 152 27.55 -17.14 -14.44
CA LEU A 152 27.72 -16.59 -13.09
C LEU A 152 26.44 -16.68 -12.26
N VAL A 153 25.28 -16.91 -12.86
CA VAL A 153 24.00 -17.04 -12.14
C VAL A 153 23.93 -18.37 -11.41
N VAL A 154 24.12 -18.33 -10.11
CA VAL A 154 24.08 -19.52 -9.24
C VAL A 154 22.68 -19.90 -8.81
N ASN A 155 21.76 -18.91 -8.72
CA ASN A 155 20.34 -19.12 -8.47
C ASN A 155 19.51 -18.02 -9.11
N PHE A 156 18.36 -18.42 -9.63
CA PHE A 156 17.32 -17.49 -10.10
C PHE A 156 15.98 -17.96 -9.56
N ARG A 157 15.24 -17.04 -8.96
CA ARG A 157 13.90 -17.28 -8.42
C ARG A 157 12.89 -16.45 -9.17
N ALA A 158 11.83 -17.09 -9.63
CA ALA A 158 10.64 -16.44 -10.15
C ALA A 158 9.49 -16.67 -9.17
N ALA A 159 8.74 -15.63 -8.86
CA ALA A 159 7.59 -15.73 -7.97
C ALA A 159 6.41 -14.91 -8.51
N LEU A 160 5.21 -15.46 -8.33
CA LEU A 160 3.94 -14.80 -8.61
C LEU A 160 3.06 -14.90 -7.38
N SER A 161 2.48 -13.80 -6.96
CA SER A 161 1.35 -13.80 -6.04
C SER A 161 0.14 -13.11 -6.67
N PHE A 162 -1.03 -13.58 -6.32
CA PHE A 162 -2.25 -12.86 -6.60
C PHE A 162 -3.14 -12.83 -5.36
N THR A 163 -3.89 -11.77 -5.20
CA THR A 163 -4.83 -11.59 -4.10
C THR A 163 -6.12 -11.01 -4.62
N ARG A 164 -7.23 -11.71 -4.35
CA ARG A 164 -8.58 -11.22 -4.55
C ARG A 164 -9.12 -10.70 -3.23
N VAL A 165 -9.52 -9.44 -3.21
CA VAL A 165 -10.13 -8.77 -2.06
C VAL A 165 -11.60 -8.54 -2.36
N SER A 166 -12.48 -9.10 -1.55
CA SER A 166 -13.91 -8.82 -1.59
C SER A 166 -14.34 -8.20 -0.28
N LYS A 167 -15.08 -7.09 -0.34
CA LYS A 167 -15.58 -6.38 0.85
C LYS A 167 -17.00 -5.89 0.64
N ILE A 168 -17.78 -5.91 1.73
CA ILE A 168 -19.03 -5.17 1.86
C ILE A 168 -18.92 -4.20 3.03
N PHE A 169 -19.48 -3.02 2.90
CA PHE A 169 -19.66 -2.08 4.00
C PHE A 169 -21.13 -1.67 4.05
N LEU A 170 -21.76 -1.97 5.17
CA LEU A 170 -23.18 -1.74 5.39
C LEU A 170 -23.37 -0.86 6.63
N SER A 171 -24.28 0.11 6.52
CA SER A 171 -24.82 0.90 7.63
C SER A 171 -26.30 1.14 7.39
N ALA A 172 -26.95 1.96 8.22
CA ALA A 172 -28.32 2.38 7.99
C ALA A 172 -28.50 3.10 6.64
N LYS A 173 -27.46 3.82 6.18
CA LYS A 173 -27.51 4.65 4.96
C LYS A 173 -26.61 4.17 3.82
N LYS A 174 -25.65 3.28 4.10
CA LYS A 174 -24.69 2.82 3.10
C LYS A 174 -24.88 1.35 2.73
N ASP A 175 -24.73 1.06 1.45
CA ASP A 175 -24.60 -0.27 0.88
C ASP A 175 -23.49 -0.26 -0.15
N LEU A 176 -22.27 -0.57 0.28
CA LEU A 176 -21.09 -0.55 -0.55
C LEU A 176 -20.56 -1.96 -0.75
N GLU A 177 -20.19 -2.31 -1.98
CA GLU A 177 -19.62 -3.62 -2.31
C GLU A 177 -18.44 -3.46 -3.27
N GLN A 178 -17.36 -4.21 -3.06
CA GLN A 178 -16.25 -4.24 -3.99
C GLN A 178 -15.59 -5.61 -4.03
N SER A 179 -15.12 -5.98 -5.23
CA SER A 179 -14.20 -7.10 -5.44
C SER A 179 -13.16 -6.72 -6.49
N TYR A 180 -11.91 -6.88 -6.13
CA TYR A 180 -10.81 -6.60 -7.03
C TYR A 180 -9.68 -7.61 -6.85
N THR A 181 -8.92 -7.82 -7.93
CA THR A 181 -7.73 -8.66 -7.92
C THR A 181 -6.52 -7.81 -8.21
N TYR A 182 -5.47 -7.99 -7.43
CA TYR A 182 -4.14 -7.50 -7.76
C TYR A 182 -3.14 -8.64 -7.80
N SER A 183 -2.14 -8.49 -8.66
CA SER A 183 -1.06 -9.47 -8.80
C SER A 183 0.30 -8.82 -8.63
N GLU A 184 1.24 -9.61 -8.14
CA GLU A 184 2.64 -9.24 -7.95
C GLU A 184 3.50 -10.35 -8.51
N ALA A 185 4.42 -9.98 -9.35
CA ALA A 185 5.43 -10.87 -9.90
C ALA A 185 6.81 -10.35 -9.47
N SER A 186 7.72 -11.24 -9.10
CA SER A 186 9.08 -10.86 -8.74
C SER A 186 10.10 -11.87 -9.25
N MET A 187 11.27 -11.35 -9.58
CA MET A 187 12.45 -12.11 -9.97
C MET A 187 13.60 -11.77 -9.04
N PHE A 188 14.34 -12.76 -8.62
CA PHE A 188 15.49 -12.62 -7.75
C PHE A 188 16.65 -13.41 -8.33
N CYS A 189 17.73 -12.73 -8.65
CA CYS A 189 18.95 -13.30 -9.22
C CYS A 189 20.08 -13.29 -8.20
N VAL A 190 20.80 -14.39 -8.08
CA VAL A 190 22.05 -14.49 -7.33
C VAL A 190 23.15 -14.86 -8.31
N ALA A 191 24.16 -14.02 -8.41
CA ALA A 191 25.35 -14.27 -9.21
C ALA A 191 26.59 -14.40 -8.31
N ARG A 192 27.53 -15.28 -8.71
CA ARG A 192 28.78 -15.51 -8.01
C ARG A 192 29.95 -15.50 -8.99
N ARG A 193 31.00 -14.78 -8.62
CA ARG A 193 32.32 -14.85 -9.26
C ARG A 193 33.35 -15.02 -8.16
N ASP A 194 34.09 -16.15 -8.18
CA ASP A 194 35.03 -16.55 -7.14
C ASP A 194 34.36 -16.59 -5.75
N GLU A 195 34.91 -15.91 -4.78
CA GLU A 195 34.34 -15.80 -3.43
C GLU A 195 33.27 -14.70 -3.30
N ARG A 196 33.03 -13.87 -4.33
CA ARG A 196 32.09 -12.75 -4.29
C ARG A 196 30.72 -13.18 -4.79
N THR A 197 29.72 -13.05 -3.93
CA THR A 197 28.33 -13.26 -4.27
C THR A 197 27.59 -11.93 -4.24
N LYS A 198 26.80 -11.66 -5.27
CA LYS A 198 25.88 -10.51 -5.37
C LYS A 198 24.48 -11.00 -5.72
N TYR A 199 23.48 -10.23 -5.33
CA TYR A 199 22.10 -10.49 -5.68
C TYR A 199 21.42 -9.21 -6.16
N TYR A 200 20.42 -9.42 -6.98
CA TYR A 200 19.53 -8.36 -7.43
C TYR A 200 18.10 -8.90 -7.53
N PHE A 201 17.11 -8.07 -7.31
CA PHE A 201 15.71 -8.42 -7.49
C PHE A 201 14.96 -7.28 -8.15
N ASP A 202 13.91 -7.64 -8.87
CA ASP A 202 12.95 -6.74 -9.48
C ASP A 202 11.56 -7.34 -9.40
N GLY A 203 10.52 -6.49 -9.48
CA GLY A 203 9.14 -6.92 -9.37
C GLY A 203 8.17 -5.99 -10.06
N PHE A 204 7.09 -6.60 -10.53
CA PHE A 204 5.97 -5.95 -11.20
C PHE A 204 4.71 -6.18 -10.40
N SER A 205 3.82 -5.21 -10.40
CA SER A 205 2.56 -5.34 -9.68
C SER A 205 1.50 -4.44 -10.30
N GLY A 206 0.26 -4.74 -10.03
CA GLY A 206 -0.83 -3.93 -10.52
C GLY A 206 -2.18 -4.54 -10.18
N MET A 207 -3.24 -3.79 -10.45
CA MET A 207 -4.60 -4.30 -10.44
C MET A 207 -4.82 -5.11 -11.73
N LYS A 208 -4.15 -6.25 -11.79
CA LYS A 208 -4.03 -7.15 -12.93
C LYS A 208 -4.27 -8.59 -12.49
N GLY A 209 -4.48 -9.48 -13.46
CA GLY A 209 -4.54 -10.91 -13.22
C GLY A 209 -3.24 -11.62 -13.63
N TYR A 210 -3.41 -12.78 -14.28
CA TYR A 210 -2.29 -13.63 -14.70
C TYR A 210 -1.42 -13.00 -15.80
N GLU A 211 -1.90 -11.98 -16.48
CA GLU A 211 -1.18 -11.25 -17.54
C GLU A 211 0.15 -10.67 -17.06
N VAL A 212 0.34 -10.44 -15.75
CA VAL A 212 1.60 -9.97 -15.17
C VAL A 212 2.79 -10.89 -15.46
N ILE A 213 2.56 -12.16 -15.75
CA ILE A 213 3.62 -13.13 -16.13
C ILE A 213 4.25 -12.81 -17.48
N LYS A 214 3.50 -12.19 -18.41
CA LYS A 214 4.05 -11.76 -19.71
C LYS A 214 5.11 -10.69 -19.48
N GLU A 215 4.85 -9.76 -18.58
CA GLU A 215 5.80 -8.71 -18.20
C GLU A 215 7.10 -9.31 -17.63
N MET A 216 7.02 -10.37 -16.82
CA MET A 216 8.22 -11.06 -16.31
C MET A 216 9.13 -11.58 -17.42
N LYS A 217 8.57 -12.20 -18.46
CA LYS A 217 9.36 -12.73 -19.58
C LYS A 217 10.07 -11.62 -20.35
N GLU A 218 9.40 -10.49 -20.58
CA GLU A 218 9.95 -9.34 -21.29
C GLU A 218 11.06 -8.64 -20.50
N HIS A 219 10.90 -8.56 -19.19
CA HIS A 219 11.82 -7.87 -18.29
C HIS A 219 12.94 -8.75 -17.73
N CYS A 220 12.88 -10.06 -17.86
CA CYS A 220 13.92 -10.97 -17.40
C CYS A 220 15.36 -10.57 -17.83
N PRO A 221 15.60 -10.02 -19.04
CA PRO A 221 16.90 -9.48 -19.44
C PRO A 221 17.25 -8.13 -18.79
N ARG A 222 16.28 -7.40 -18.30
CA ARG A 222 16.39 -6.03 -17.80
C ARG A 222 16.28 -5.95 -16.27
N ILE A 223 16.75 -6.90 -15.52
CA ILE A 223 16.66 -6.85 -14.05
C ILE A 223 17.48 -5.66 -13.50
N VAL A 224 17.29 -4.47 -14.05
CA VAL A 224 17.92 -3.23 -13.60
C VAL A 224 17.11 -2.03 -14.08
N ASP A 225 16.70 -1.24 -13.17
CA ASP A 225 16.29 0.18 -13.17
C ASP A 225 14.89 0.48 -12.62
N GLN A 226 14.79 1.50 -11.77
CA GLN A 226 13.64 2.37 -11.51
C GLN A 226 12.91 2.36 -10.15
N CYS A 227 13.40 1.82 -9.05
CA CYS A 227 12.60 1.80 -7.79
C CYS A 227 12.86 2.91 -6.75
N ILE A 228 13.79 3.85 -6.95
CA ILE A 228 14.25 4.73 -5.87
C ILE A 228 13.36 5.93 -5.60
N THR A 229 12.78 6.54 -6.63
CA THR A 229 11.90 7.70 -6.45
C THR A 229 10.67 7.35 -5.62
N GLY A 230 10.12 6.15 -5.81
CA GLY A 230 9.00 5.66 -5.05
C GLY A 230 9.27 5.48 -3.56
N LEU A 231 10.48 5.10 -3.18
CA LEU A 231 10.88 5.01 -1.79
C LEU A 231 10.95 6.39 -1.15
N ILE A 232 11.50 7.38 -1.82
CA ILE A 232 11.55 8.74 -1.29
C ILE A 232 10.14 9.26 -1.05
N ALA A 233 9.18 9.02 -1.94
CA ALA A 233 7.78 9.38 -1.74
C ALA A 233 7.18 8.69 -0.50
N HIS A 234 7.47 7.41 -0.32
CA HIS A 234 6.94 6.61 0.80
C HIS A 234 7.57 7.01 2.14
N GLU A 235 8.91 7.03 2.22
CA GLU A 235 9.63 7.24 3.48
C GLU A 235 9.83 8.72 3.80
N ALA A 236 10.10 9.58 2.79
CA ALA A 236 10.38 10.96 3.09
C ALA A 236 9.15 11.73 3.56
N PHE A 237 7.96 11.42 3.04
CA PHE A 237 6.76 12.18 3.40
C PHE A 237 5.49 11.34 3.52
N GLY A 238 5.49 10.07 3.16
CA GLY A 238 4.32 9.21 3.25
C GLY A 238 3.89 8.99 4.70
N HIS A 239 4.79 8.52 5.56
CA HIS A 239 4.53 8.34 6.99
C HIS A 239 4.37 9.67 7.74
N GLY A 240 5.10 10.70 7.34
CA GLY A 240 5.07 12.03 7.97
C GLY A 240 3.73 12.76 7.87
N VAL A 241 2.82 12.33 6.98
CA VAL A 241 1.49 12.94 6.74
C VAL A 241 0.31 12.07 7.16
N GLU A 242 0.52 10.95 7.82
CA GLU A 242 -0.56 10.15 8.42
C GLU A 242 -1.20 10.90 9.61
N MET A 243 -2.43 11.37 9.44
CA MET A 243 -3.07 12.34 10.36
C MET A 243 -3.45 11.75 11.73
N ASP A 244 -3.52 10.45 11.90
CA ASP A 244 -3.65 9.83 13.21
C ASP A 244 -2.40 10.08 14.09
N MET A 245 -1.23 10.28 13.46
CA MET A 245 -0.01 10.72 14.16
C MET A 245 -0.06 12.22 14.50
N PHE A 246 -0.79 13.05 13.73
CA PHE A 246 -1.05 14.46 14.05
C PHE A 246 -1.87 14.57 15.34
N VAL A 247 -2.95 13.80 15.45
CA VAL A 247 -3.80 13.74 16.67
C VAL A 247 -2.99 13.34 17.91
N LYS A 248 -1.97 12.49 17.76
CA LYS A 248 -1.10 12.02 18.84
C LYS A 248 0.09 12.95 19.12
N GLY A 249 0.28 14.04 18.37
CA GLY A 249 1.47 14.90 18.45
C GLY A 249 2.79 14.19 18.12
N ARG A 250 2.75 13.20 17.22
CA ARG A 250 3.89 12.34 16.86
C ARG A 250 4.38 12.51 15.42
N ALA A 251 3.83 13.46 14.66
CA ALA A 251 4.31 13.78 13.32
C ALA A 251 4.52 15.28 13.18
N LYS A 252 5.73 15.66 12.80
CA LYS A 252 6.13 17.05 12.61
C LYS A 252 5.39 17.74 11.48
N GLY A 253 4.87 16.98 10.50
CA GLY A 253 4.06 17.48 9.40
C GLY A 253 2.88 18.36 9.84
N ALA A 254 2.29 18.10 11.02
CA ALA A 254 1.20 18.92 11.55
C ALA A 254 1.58 20.42 11.70
N GLU A 255 2.84 20.72 12.05
CA GLU A 255 3.35 22.09 12.24
C GLU A 255 3.63 22.81 10.91
N TYR A 256 3.69 22.05 9.81
CA TYR A 256 4.08 22.52 8.48
C TYR A 256 2.92 22.59 7.49
N MET A 257 1.70 22.32 7.92
CA MET A 257 0.52 22.52 7.08
C MET A 257 0.47 23.94 6.53
N GLY A 258 0.34 24.08 5.21
CA GLY A 258 0.36 25.35 4.47
C GLY A 258 1.75 25.94 4.27
N LYS A 259 2.83 25.29 4.73
CA LYS A 259 4.22 25.76 4.58
C LYS A 259 4.96 24.96 3.50
N GLN A 260 6.05 25.56 3.02
CA GLN A 260 6.93 24.89 2.07
C GLN A 260 7.76 23.80 2.75
N VAL A 261 7.66 22.58 2.22
CA VAL A 261 8.37 21.39 2.71
C VAL A 261 9.25 20.75 1.64
N SER A 262 9.04 21.12 0.38
CA SER A 262 9.75 20.58 -0.77
C SER A 262 10.08 21.69 -1.77
N SER A 263 10.84 21.36 -2.80
CA SER A 263 11.08 22.25 -3.93
C SER A 263 9.75 22.61 -4.64
N SER A 264 9.63 23.84 -5.12
CA SER A 264 8.41 24.33 -5.80
C SER A 264 8.06 23.61 -7.11
N ILE A 265 8.96 22.78 -7.63
CA ILE A 265 8.70 21.96 -8.82
C ILE A 265 8.09 20.59 -8.48
N THR A 266 7.82 20.32 -7.20
CA THR A 266 7.34 19.02 -6.75
C THR A 266 5.88 19.06 -6.35
N THR A 267 5.13 18.08 -6.83
CA THR A 267 3.77 17.75 -6.39
C THR A 267 3.73 16.28 -5.99
N MET A 268 3.05 15.95 -4.92
CA MET A 268 2.97 14.58 -4.40
C MET A 268 1.53 14.22 -4.09
N HIS A 269 1.13 13.01 -4.45
CA HIS A 269 -0.21 12.45 -4.25
C HIS A 269 -0.17 11.22 -3.34
N ASP A 270 -1.26 11.00 -2.64
CA ASP A 270 -1.65 9.70 -2.06
C ASP A 270 -3.14 9.49 -2.24
N GLY A 271 -3.54 8.29 -2.63
CA GLY A 271 -4.97 7.98 -2.70
C GLY A 271 -5.27 6.69 -3.44
N ALA A 272 -6.40 6.08 -3.08
CA ALA A 272 -6.89 4.89 -3.75
C ALA A 272 -7.33 5.17 -5.20
N LYS A 273 -7.64 6.43 -5.53
CA LYS A 273 -7.96 6.91 -6.88
C LYS A 273 -6.83 7.66 -7.56
N ALA A 274 -5.74 7.96 -6.84
CA ALA A 274 -4.60 8.69 -7.39
C ALA A 274 -3.89 7.91 -8.53
N ALA A 275 -3.97 6.59 -8.49
CA ALA A 275 -3.48 5.72 -9.54
C ALA A 275 -4.33 4.43 -9.62
N ASN A 276 -4.20 3.69 -10.72
CA ASN A 276 -4.78 2.35 -10.85
C ASN A 276 -3.72 1.30 -10.56
N HIS A 277 -3.48 1.00 -9.28
CA HIS A 277 -2.45 0.07 -8.85
C HIS A 277 -2.93 -0.83 -7.70
N VAL A 278 -2.06 -1.64 -7.09
CA VAL A 278 -2.40 -2.67 -6.07
C VAL A 278 -3.11 -2.14 -4.83
N SER A 279 -3.03 -0.84 -4.56
CA SER A 279 -3.71 -0.20 -3.42
C SER A 279 -4.89 0.70 -3.85
N SER A 280 -5.49 0.39 -4.99
CA SER A 280 -6.69 1.07 -5.49
C SER A 280 -7.95 0.31 -5.06
N TYR A 281 -8.96 1.05 -4.61
CA TYR A 281 -10.24 0.50 -4.15
C TYR A 281 -11.34 1.56 -4.22
N LEU A 282 -12.59 1.12 -4.18
CA LEU A 282 -13.76 2.02 -4.16
C LEU A 282 -13.90 2.71 -2.80
N PHE A 283 -13.78 1.94 -1.70
CA PHE A 283 -13.88 2.44 -0.33
C PHE A 283 -12.88 1.75 0.60
N ASP A 284 -12.46 2.47 1.64
CA ASP A 284 -11.54 1.96 2.67
C ASP A 284 -12.27 1.06 3.71
N ASP A 285 -11.54 0.61 4.72
CA ASP A 285 -12.06 -0.29 5.75
C ASP A 285 -12.99 0.38 6.77
N GLU A 286 -13.31 1.67 6.55
CA GLU A 286 -14.25 2.46 7.33
C GLU A 286 -15.44 2.96 6.51
N GLY A 287 -15.57 2.49 5.25
CA GLY A 287 -16.66 2.85 4.34
C GLY A 287 -16.57 4.28 3.79
N THR A 288 -15.36 4.85 3.80
CA THR A 288 -15.06 6.14 3.15
C THR A 288 -14.60 5.87 1.71
N LEU A 289 -15.16 6.59 0.75
CA LEU A 289 -14.74 6.46 -0.65
C LEU A 289 -13.27 6.85 -0.80
N GLY A 290 -12.53 6.06 -1.56
CA GLY A 290 -11.16 6.38 -1.92
C GLY A 290 -11.06 7.71 -2.65
N SER A 291 -10.02 8.48 -2.40
CA SER A 291 -9.75 9.79 -3.02
C SER A 291 -8.42 9.81 -3.77
N ASP A 292 -8.16 10.89 -4.47
CA ASP A 292 -6.86 11.37 -4.88
C ASP A 292 -6.55 12.60 -4.03
N THR A 293 -5.65 12.44 -3.06
CA THR A 293 -5.29 13.50 -2.12
C THR A 293 -3.95 14.09 -2.52
N THR A 294 -3.96 15.36 -2.92
CA THR A 294 -2.72 16.11 -3.15
C THR A 294 -2.09 16.44 -1.79
N ILE A 295 -0.99 15.78 -1.47
CA ILE A 295 -0.23 15.95 -0.22
C ILE A 295 0.64 17.20 -0.29
N ILE A 296 1.49 17.28 -1.31
CA ILE A 296 2.32 18.44 -1.61
C ILE A 296 1.88 19.00 -2.96
N GLN A 297 1.69 20.30 -3.03
CA GLN A 297 1.44 21.02 -4.27
C GLN A 297 2.44 22.16 -4.41
N ASP A 298 3.23 22.15 -5.47
CA ASP A 298 4.25 23.17 -5.75
C ASP A 298 5.16 23.42 -4.53
N GLY A 299 5.58 22.35 -3.89
CA GLY A 299 6.45 22.34 -2.71
C GLY A 299 5.76 22.64 -1.38
N ILE A 300 4.48 22.99 -1.37
CA ILE A 300 3.72 23.35 -0.15
C ILE A 300 2.92 22.16 0.34
N LEU A 301 3.03 21.84 1.63
CA LEU A 301 2.20 20.81 2.28
C LEU A 301 0.75 21.27 2.36
N LYS A 302 -0.14 20.61 1.64
CA LYS A 302 -1.57 20.95 1.55
C LYS A 302 -2.44 20.08 2.44
N ASN A 303 -2.20 18.78 2.45
CA ASN A 303 -3.04 17.81 3.13
C ASN A 303 -2.18 16.71 3.79
N GLY A 304 -2.79 16.04 4.77
CA GLY A 304 -2.39 14.71 5.22
C GLY A 304 -3.38 13.66 4.74
N ILE A 305 -3.09 12.40 5.01
CA ILE A 305 -4.00 11.27 4.81
C ILE A 305 -4.64 10.88 6.14
N SER A 306 -5.94 10.58 6.14
CA SER A 306 -6.70 10.33 7.37
C SER A 306 -7.51 9.04 7.34
N ASP A 307 -7.64 8.42 8.49
CA ASP A 307 -8.74 7.53 8.83
C ASP A 307 -9.96 8.35 9.33
N LEU A 308 -11.08 7.71 9.53
CA LEU A 308 -12.30 8.36 9.97
C LEU A 308 -12.13 9.08 11.32
N LEU A 309 -11.51 8.42 12.30
CA LEU A 309 -11.38 8.98 13.64
C LEU A 309 -10.43 10.17 13.70
N SER A 310 -9.32 10.14 12.97
CA SER A 310 -8.42 11.29 12.88
C SER A 310 -9.07 12.46 12.15
N ALA A 311 -9.81 12.21 11.08
CA ALA A 311 -10.56 13.25 10.36
C ALA A 311 -11.60 13.93 11.27
N LEU A 312 -12.42 13.14 11.97
CA LEU A 312 -13.41 13.67 12.93
C LEU A 312 -12.74 14.51 14.03
N LYS A 313 -11.61 14.05 14.57
CA LYS A 313 -10.90 14.75 15.65
C LYS A 313 -10.25 16.04 15.20
N LEU A 314 -9.80 16.11 13.97
CA LEU A 314 -9.17 17.30 13.38
C LEU A 314 -10.18 18.22 12.67
N GLY A 315 -11.45 17.81 12.58
CA GLY A 315 -12.49 18.59 11.88
C GLY A 315 -12.26 18.68 10.37
N THR A 316 -11.68 17.66 9.75
CA THR A 316 -11.41 17.59 8.30
C THR A 316 -12.25 16.52 7.63
N ALA A 317 -12.38 16.58 6.31
CA ALA A 317 -12.96 15.49 5.55
C ALA A 317 -12.03 14.25 5.57
N PRO A 318 -12.56 13.02 5.71
CA PRO A 318 -11.76 11.81 5.63
C PRO A 318 -11.28 11.56 4.19
N THR A 319 -10.05 11.06 4.04
CA THR A 319 -9.40 10.87 2.73
C THR A 319 -9.59 9.48 2.14
N GLY A 320 -10.25 8.56 2.86
CA GLY A 320 -10.42 7.17 2.42
C GLY A 320 -9.12 6.35 2.55
N ASN A 321 -8.35 6.64 3.59
CA ASN A 321 -7.09 5.97 3.92
C ASN A 321 -7.17 5.12 5.20
N GLY A 322 -8.37 4.87 5.71
CA GLY A 322 -8.60 4.02 6.89
C GLY A 322 -8.42 2.53 6.54
N LYS A 323 -7.24 1.98 6.80
CA LYS A 323 -6.92 0.57 6.46
C LYS A 323 -6.58 -0.23 7.70
N ARG A 324 -6.98 -1.49 7.71
CA ARG A 324 -6.64 -2.48 8.74
C ARG A 324 -5.88 -3.67 8.15
N GLN A 325 -5.02 -4.28 8.94
CA GLN A 325 -4.33 -5.49 8.51
C GLN A 325 -5.31 -6.66 8.40
N SER A 326 -6.24 -6.78 9.33
CA SER A 326 -7.26 -7.82 9.36
C SER A 326 -8.55 -7.33 10.02
N PHE A 327 -9.63 -8.11 9.89
CA PHE A 327 -10.90 -7.82 10.56
C PHE A 327 -10.79 -7.81 12.10
N GLU A 328 -9.78 -8.46 12.68
CA GLU A 328 -9.49 -8.43 14.13
C GLU A 328 -8.67 -7.20 14.56
N ARG A 329 -8.17 -6.41 13.64
CA ARG A 329 -7.30 -5.26 13.91
C ARG A 329 -8.03 -3.94 13.67
N LYS A 330 -7.60 -2.92 14.39
CA LYS A 330 -8.11 -1.56 14.24
C LYS A 330 -7.67 -0.95 12.89
N ALA A 331 -8.53 -0.11 12.31
CA ALA A 331 -8.14 0.74 11.18
C ALA A 331 -7.27 1.91 11.66
N TYR A 332 -6.32 2.30 10.82
CA TYR A 332 -5.45 3.47 10.98
C TYR A 332 -5.31 4.21 9.66
N ALA A 333 -4.92 5.47 9.72
CA ALA A 333 -4.48 6.20 8.52
C ALA A 333 -3.25 5.51 7.93
N ARG A 334 -3.35 5.08 6.68
CA ARG A 334 -2.30 4.33 5.98
C ARG A 334 -2.19 4.78 4.52
N MET A 335 -0.96 4.86 4.05
CA MET A 335 -0.67 5.10 2.64
C MET A 335 -1.40 4.13 1.72
N THR A 336 -1.68 4.58 0.50
CA THR A 336 -2.30 3.81 -0.58
C THR A 336 -1.40 3.76 -1.80
N ASN A 337 -1.66 4.58 -2.83
CA ASN A 337 -0.76 4.79 -3.95
C ASN A 337 -0.08 6.15 -3.73
N THR A 338 1.16 6.13 -3.26
CA THR A 338 1.92 7.31 -2.85
C THR A 338 3.00 7.62 -3.88
N PHE A 339 2.98 8.78 -4.52
CA PHE A 339 3.95 9.08 -5.58
C PHE A 339 4.13 10.58 -5.83
N PHE A 340 5.29 10.95 -6.37
CA PHE A 340 5.50 12.26 -6.95
C PHE A 340 4.89 12.34 -8.34
N ALA A 341 4.21 13.45 -8.63
CA ALA A 341 3.69 13.76 -9.96
C ALA A 341 4.83 13.94 -10.99
N PRO A 342 4.55 13.73 -12.29
CA PRO A 342 5.55 13.95 -13.33
C PRO A 342 5.98 15.42 -13.40
N GLY A 343 7.26 15.64 -13.72
CA GLY A 343 7.82 16.93 -14.09
C GLY A 343 7.94 17.08 -15.61
N THR A 344 8.92 17.85 -16.03
CA THR A 344 9.14 18.19 -17.45
C THR A 344 10.58 17.94 -17.92
N ASP A 345 11.44 17.43 -17.05
CA ASP A 345 12.85 17.24 -17.37
C ASP A 345 13.05 15.90 -18.10
N SER A 346 13.88 15.88 -19.15
CA SER A 346 14.31 14.64 -19.77
C SER A 346 15.34 13.91 -18.90
N TYR A 347 15.36 12.59 -18.95
CA TYR A 347 16.38 11.79 -18.23
C TYR A 347 17.80 12.17 -18.69
N GLU A 348 17.98 12.42 -19.96
CA GLU A 348 19.26 12.80 -20.58
C GLU A 348 19.75 14.14 -20.03
N ASP A 349 18.90 15.15 -19.93
CA ASP A 349 19.25 16.45 -19.36
C ASP A 349 19.54 16.35 -17.86
N MET A 350 18.78 15.54 -17.13
CA MET A 350 19.05 15.26 -15.72
C MET A 350 20.45 14.67 -15.55
N LEU A 351 20.80 13.63 -16.33
CA LEU A 351 22.10 12.98 -16.32
C LEU A 351 23.21 13.97 -16.67
N ALA A 352 23.06 14.69 -17.79
CA ALA A 352 24.04 15.68 -18.27
C ALA A 352 24.33 16.79 -17.26
N SER A 353 23.37 17.14 -16.41
CA SER A 353 23.48 18.19 -15.40
C SER A 353 24.26 17.77 -14.13
N ILE A 354 24.68 16.51 -14.00
CA ILE A 354 25.40 15.98 -12.84
C ILE A 354 26.90 16.01 -13.08
N ARG A 355 27.62 16.85 -12.36
CA ARG A 355 29.09 16.89 -12.40
C ARG A 355 29.69 15.66 -11.71
N TYR A 356 29.20 15.30 -10.53
CA TYR A 356 29.56 14.09 -9.78
C TYR A 356 28.40 13.63 -8.94
N GLY A 357 28.08 12.35 -9.03
CA GLY A 357 26.97 11.75 -8.28
C GLY A 357 26.76 10.31 -8.62
N TYR A 358 25.56 9.83 -8.30
CA TYR A 358 25.16 8.45 -8.55
C TYR A 358 23.72 8.39 -9.05
N GLN A 359 23.48 7.58 -10.05
CA GLN A 359 22.14 7.05 -10.34
C GLN A 359 21.91 5.87 -9.41
N ILE A 360 20.91 5.98 -8.57
CA ILE A 360 20.65 5.01 -7.51
C ILE A 360 19.48 4.13 -7.93
N GLU A 361 19.61 2.79 -7.76
CA GLU A 361 18.69 1.81 -8.29
C GLU A 361 18.40 0.68 -7.29
N GLY A 362 17.22 0.06 -7.42
CA GLY A 362 16.83 -1.11 -6.64
C GLY A 362 16.60 -0.79 -5.16
N LEU A 363 15.36 -0.51 -4.82
CA LEU A 363 14.96 -0.32 -3.44
C LEU A 363 15.11 -1.61 -2.64
N TYR A 364 15.73 -1.53 -1.46
CA TYR A 364 15.79 -2.62 -0.50
C TYR A 364 14.98 -2.34 0.77
N SER A 365 15.15 -1.16 1.39
CA SER A 365 14.49 -0.82 2.65
C SER A 365 14.51 0.70 2.87
N GLY A 366 13.56 1.20 3.62
CA GLY A 366 13.51 2.58 4.09
C GLY A 366 12.92 2.69 5.48
N MET A 367 13.20 3.80 6.14
CA MET A 367 12.67 4.15 7.45
C MET A 367 12.64 5.67 7.61
N GLU A 368 11.53 6.18 8.12
CA GLU A 368 11.37 7.58 8.55
C GLU A 368 11.09 7.65 10.05
N ASP A 369 11.62 8.70 10.70
CA ASP A 369 11.14 9.15 12.00
C ASP A 369 10.19 10.36 11.83
N PRO A 370 8.87 10.16 11.84
CA PRO A 370 7.90 11.23 11.61
C PRO A 370 7.99 12.37 12.63
N LYS A 371 8.49 12.10 13.83
CA LYS A 371 8.62 13.08 14.90
C LYS A 371 9.76 14.06 14.68
N ASN A 372 10.88 13.60 14.14
CA ASN A 372 12.09 14.40 13.96
C ASN A 372 12.50 14.56 12.50
N TRP A 373 11.79 13.91 11.57
CA TRP A 373 12.05 13.92 10.12
C TRP A 373 13.44 13.40 9.70
N GLY A 374 14.03 12.52 10.48
CA GLY A 374 15.19 11.74 10.05
C GLY A 374 14.77 10.67 9.05
N ILE A 375 15.57 10.46 8.00
CA ILE A 375 15.31 9.43 6.98
C ILE A 375 16.57 8.60 6.74
N GLN A 376 16.38 7.30 6.56
CA GLN A 376 17.38 6.37 6.04
C GLN A 376 16.75 5.50 4.97
N CYS A 377 17.40 5.41 3.81
CA CYS A 377 17.01 4.54 2.72
C CYS A 377 18.19 3.70 2.28
N ILE A 378 17.95 2.43 1.97
CA ILE A 378 18.95 1.49 1.47
C ILE A 378 18.55 1.06 0.07
N ALA A 379 19.46 1.27 -0.88
CA ALA A 379 19.32 0.83 -2.27
C ALA A 379 20.36 -0.24 -2.61
N LEU A 380 20.04 -1.07 -3.60
CA LEU A 380 20.89 -2.18 -4.01
C LEU A 380 22.14 -1.72 -4.77
N LEU A 381 22.01 -0.67 -5.58
CA LEU A 381 23.02 -0.25 -6.53
C LEU A 381 23.06 1.27 -6.70
N GLY A 382 24.29 1.80 -6.88
CA GLY A 382 24.54 3.14 -7.37
C GLY A 382 25.51 3.09 -8.55
N ARG A 383 25.11 3.72 -9.68
CA ARG A 383 25.99 3.88 -10.85
C ARG A 383 26.62 5.25 -10.79
N GLU A 384 27.95 5.25 -10.80
CA GLU A 384 28.69 6.53 -10.74
C GLU A 384 28.48 7.37 -12.00
N ILE A 385 28.27 8.67 -11.78
CA ILE A 385 28.14 9.69 -12.81
C ILE A 385 29.28 10.70 -12.62
N VAL A 386 30.04 10.95 -13.69
CA VAL A 386 31.07 11.99 -13.76
C VAL A 386 30.85 12.80 -15.02
N ASP A 387 30.77 14.12 -14.86
CA ASP A 387 30.56 15.09 -15.95
C ASP A 387 29.44 14.68 -16.92
N GLY A 388 28.30 14.33 -16.36
CA GLY A 388 27.09 13.96 -17.10
C GLY A 388 27.09 12.59 -17.76
N LYS A 389 28.02 11.71 -17.41
CA LYS A 389 28.15 10.38 -18.02
C LYS A 389 28.29 9.28 -16.98
N LEU A 390 27.64 8.16 -17.22
CA LEU A 390 27.86 6.94 -16.45
C LEU A 390 29.30 6.43 -16.71
N THR A 391 30.08 6.23 -15.65
CA THR A 391 31.48 5.78 -15.75
C THR A 391 31.61 4.28 -15.90
N GLY A 392 30.56 3.52 -15.58
CA GLY A 392 30.59 2.05 -15.45
C GLY A 392 30.97 1.57 -14.06
N ASN A 393 31.42 2.44 -13.16
CA ASN A 393 31.69 2.10 -11.76
C ASN A 393 30.38 1.92 -10.99
N LEU A 394 30.35 0.93 -10.09
CA LEU A 394 29.20 0.56 -9.30
C LEU A 394 29.52 0.55 -7.81
N ILE A 395 28.62 1.06 -7.00
CA ILE A 395 28.63 0.89 -5.54
C ILE A 395 27.43 0.09 -5.07
N SER A 396 27.58 -0.76 -4.07
CA SER A 396 26.51 -1.62 -3.54
C SER A 396 26.88 -2.16 -2.16
N PRO A 397 25.99 -2.07 -1.14
CA PRO A 397 24.73 -1.30 -1.16
C PRO A 397 24.96 0.22 -1.09
N VAL A 398 23.91 1.00 -1.32
CA VAL A 398 23.92 2.45 -1.15
C VAL A 398 23.02 2.80 0.03
N VAL A 399 23.57 3.45 1.04
CA VAL A 399 22.81 3.96 2.17
C VAL A 399 22.67 5.47 2.03
N MET A 400 21.43 5.93 1.96
CA MET A 400 21.10 7.36 1.96
C MET A 400 20.58 7.75 3.34
N THR A 401 21.12 8.81 3.91
CA THR A 401 20.66 9.36 5.18
C THR A 401 20.44 10.86 5.05
N GLY A 402 19.54 11.40 5.86
CA GLY A 402 19.31 12.84 5.82
C GLY A 402 18.15 13.30 6.70
N PHE A 403 17.80 14.56 6.46
CA PHE A 403 16.65 15.23 7.04
C PHE A 403 15.65 15.50 5.92
N VAL A 404 14.40 15.05 6.10
CA VAL A 404 13.38 15.05 5.03
C VAL A 404 13.21 16.39 4.32
N PRO A 405 13.04 17.54 5.01
CA PRO A 405 12.92 18.83 4.33
C PRO A 405 14.14 19.23 3.52
N GLU A 406 15.36 18.94 4.01
CA GLU A 406 16.59 19.24 3.26
C GLU A 406 16.66 18.45 1.96
N LEU A 407 16.33 17.14 2.04
CA LEU A 407 16.25 16.28 0.87
C LEU A 407 15.25 16.83 -0.15
N LEU A 408 14.00 17.04 0.27
CA LEU A 408 12.91 17.43 -0.63
C LEU A 408 13.10 18.83 -1.21
N GLN A 409 13.62 19.79 -0.43
CA GLN A 409 13.93 21.14 -0.91
C GLN A 409 15.12 21.17 -1.88
N SER A 410 16.00 20.18 -1.82
CA SER A 410 17.13 20.05 -2.73
C SER A 410 16.77 19.48 -4.11
N ILE A 411 15.51 19.02 -4.29
CA ILE A 411 15.05 18.53 -5.60
C ILE A 411 15.12 19.66 -6.62
N SER A 412 15.88 19.44 -7.67
CA SER A 412 16.18 20.45 -8.69
C SER A 412 15.70 20.08 -10.08
N MET A 413 15.39 18.82 -10.34
CA MET A 413 14.82 18.32 -11.59
C MET A 413 13.89 17.13 -11.31
N VAL A 414 12.84 16.99 -12.13
CA VAL A 414 11.82 15.93 -12.05
C VAL A 414 11.46 15.47 -13.46
N SER A 415 11.58 14.18 -13.75
CA SER A 415 11.32 13.64 -15.09
C SER A 415 9.82 13.49 -15.41
N GLU A 416 9.53 13.22 -16.68
CA GLU A 416 8.17 13.15 -17.21
C GLU A 416 7.47 11.81 -16.89
N LYS A 417 8.20 10.70 -16.79
CA LYS A 417 7.62 9.36 -16.67
C LYS A 417 7.47 8.94 -15.22
N VAL A 418 6.23 8.63 -14.83
CA VAL A 418 5.90 8.06 -13.52
C VAL A 418 5.81 6.56 -13.59
N GLU A 419 6.49 5.86 -12.67
CA GLU A 419 6.38 4.43 -12.49
C GLU A 419 6.02 4.09 -11.04
N LEU A 420 5.14 3.11 -10.86
CA LEU A 420 4.67 2.65 -9.57
C LEU A 420 5.06 1.20 -9.34
N SER A 421 5.48 0.91 -8.12
CA SER A 421 5.74 -0.45 -7.64
C SER A 421 4.86 -0.73 -6.41
N GLY A 422 4.30 -1.92 -6.34
CA GLY A 422 3.48 -2.39 -5.22
C GLY A 422 3.97 -3.71 -4.64
N GLY A 423 5.24 -4.07 -4.86
CA GLY A 423 5.83 -5.34 -4.43
C GLY A 423 6.06 -5.47 -2.91
N GLY A 424 5.62 -4.49 -2.10
CA GLY A 424 5.84 -4.47 -0.66
C GLY A 424 4.59 -4.27 0.18
N PHE A 425 4.79 -4.31 1.48
CA PHE A 425 3.79 -3.98 2.50
C PHE A 425 4.34 -2.87 3.40
N CYS A 426 3.49 -1.91 3.73
CA CYS A 426 3.81 -0.89 4.70
C CYS A 426 3.47 -1.39 6.10
N GLY A 427 4.43 -1.32 7.03
CA GLY A 427 4.25 -1.67 8.44
C GLY A 427 4.03 -0.43 9.32
N LYS A 428 3.16 -0.52 10.33
CA LYS A 428 2.95 0.52 11.34
C LYS A 428 2.76 -0.10 12.72
N GLY A 429 3.23 0.60 13.77
CA GLY A 429 3.06 0.13 15.14
C GLY A 429 3.70 -1.23 15.39
N TYR A 430 2.94 -2.16 15.95
CA TYR A 430 3.38 -3.54 16.23
C TYR A 430 3.36 -4.45 14.99
N LYS A 431 3.95 -3.98 13.86
CA LYS A 431 4.05 -4.75 12.62
C LYS A 431 2.69 -5.09 12.01
N GLU A 432 1.76 -4.14 12.04
CA GLU A 432 0.53 -4.24 11.27
C GLU A 432 0.81 -3.85 9.81
N PHE A 433 0.62 -4.80 8.91
CA PHE A 433 0.98 -4.65 7.50
C PHE A 433 -0.25 -4.39 6.63
N VAL A 434 -0.13 -3.43 5.72
CA VAL A 434 -1.15 -3.17 4.68
C VAL A 434 -0.48 -3.07 3.31
N LYS A 435 -1.23 -3.40 2.27
CA LYS A 435 -0.78 -3.28 0.90
C LYS A 435 -0.69 -1.81 0.50
N THR A 436 0.43 -1.41 -0.10
CA THR A 436 0.67 -0.06 -0.63
C THR A 436 1.35 -0.14 -2.00
N ALA A 437 1.19 0.89 -2.79
CA ALA A 437 2.03 1.15 -3.95
C ALA A 437 2.73 2.49 -3.77
N ASN A 438 3.94 2.58 -4.28
CA ASN A 438 4.73 3.80 -4.24
C ASN A 438 5.51 3.97 -5.54
N GLY A 439 5.81 5.20 -5.89
CA GLY A 439 6.49 5.47 -7.15
C GLY A 439 6.78 6.94 -7.39
N GLY A 440 7.02 7.23 -8.65
CA GLY A 440 7.26 8.59 -9.13
C GLY A 440 8.13 8.60 -10.38
N PRO A 441 8.46 9.80 -10.86
CA PRO A 441 9.45 10.04 -11.90
C PRO A 441 10.88 9.94 -11.33
N TYR A 442 11.89 9.98 -12.18
CA TYR A 442 13.24 10.27 -11.72
C TYR A 442 13.29 11.65 -11.08
N ILE A 443 14.00 11.76 -9.95
CA ILE A 443 14.27 13.03 -9.29
C ILE A 443 15.78 13.23 -9.12
N LYS A 444 16.24 14.48 -9.28
CA LYS A 444 17.60 14.89 -8.97
C LYS A 444 17.60 15.69 -7.67
N ALA A 445 18.28 15.16 -6.66
CA ALA A 445 18.36 15.77 -5.34
C ALA A 445 19.77 15.63 -4.75
N LYS A 446 20.05 16.39 -3.69
CA LYS A 446 21.27 16.25 -2.89
C LYS A 446 21.00 15.36 -1.71
N VAL A 447 21.79 14.31 -1.56
CA VAL A 447 21.67 13.32 -0.47
C VAL A 447 23.02 13.09 0.18
N ARG A 448 23.01 12.64 1.42
CA ARG A 448 24.21 12.12 2.08
C ARG A 448 24.25 10.60 1.87
N LEU A 449 25.35 10.15 1.30
CA LEU A 449 25.64 8.72 1.15
C LEU A 449 26.61 8.29 2.24
N GLY A 450 26.38 7.08 2.83
CA GLY A 450 27.22 6.50 3.87
C GLY A 450 27.14 4.99 3.90
#